data_2df753de4ddf390de36f79906e0faacc
#
_entry.id   2df753de4ddf390de36f79906e0faacc
#
_cell.length_a   1.000
_cell.length_b   1.000
_cell.length_c   1.000
_cell.angle_alpha   90.00
_cell.angle_beta   90.00
_cell.angle_gamma   90.00
#
_symmetry.space_group_name_H-M   'P 1'
#
loop_
_entity.id
_entity.type
_entity.pdbx_description
1 polymer ?
#
loop_
_entity_poly.entity_id
_entity_poly.type
_entity_poly.pdbx_seq_one_letter_code
_entity_poly.pdbx_strand_id
1 'polypeptide(L)'
;FYHFNLALRWGMPYQESTADKDLGVVLALTPGDLRKSARATNAQTYGLILSDLHKADSLLSDLPVMQGNSEISADAVKALRARVYLYMGNMAKAYEEAKQLIDRGTYPLIKPYQAKLNSENKIDPREDAFAQMWFYDNGSEQIWQPFVDKENEIATTTGLYGADLSTATYWDGKHDAGKTGDYNKPAYVPTREVINNLFSSDNDHRALALFEFVHTTVNDMNVSSQLYVIAKFKGNPN
;
A
#
# COMPACT_ATOMS: atom_id res chain seq x y z
N PHE A 1 -11.44 4.30 -8.83
CA PHE A 1 -10.18 4.32 -8.07
C PHE A 1 -9.78 5.75 -7.68
N TYR A 2 -9.59 6.67 -8.64
CA TYR A 2 -9.10 8.03 -8.35
C TYR A 2 -10.05 8.83 -7.44
N HIS A 3 -11.36 8.84 -7.70
CA HIS A 3 -12.31 9.53 -6.84
C HIS A 3 -12.30 8.99 -5.41
N PHE A 4 -12.11 7.68 -5.22
CA PHE A 4 -11.99 7.10 -3.87
C PHE A 4 -10.74 7.59 -3.15
N ASN A 5 -9.58 7.61 -3.81
CA ASN A 5 -8.36 8.14 -3.23
C ASN A 5 -8.47 9.64 -2.90
N LEU A 6 -9.12 10.41 -3.75
CA LEU A 6 -9.40 11.81 -3.48
C LEU A 6 -10.34 11.98 -2.26
N ALA A 7 -11.40 11.17 -2.18
CA ALA A 7 -12.32 11.20 -1.06
C ALA A 7 -11.63 10.89 0.28
N LEU A 8 -10.74 9.91 0.31
CA LEU A 8 -9.99 9.55 1.51
C LEU A 8 -9.04 10.66 2.01
N ARG A 9 -8.51 11.47 1.11
CA ARG A 9 -7.47 12.47 1.44
C ARG A 9 -8.03 13.86 1.67
N TRP A 10 -9.10 14.23 0.98
CA TRP A 10 -9.63 15.59 0.96
C TRP A 10 -11.14 15.68 1.18
N GLY A 11 -11.85 14.54 1.18
CA GLY A 11 -13.25 14.48 1.58
C GLY A 11 -13.41 14.52 3.09
N MET A 12 -14.60 14.84 3.56
CA MET A 12 -14.99 14.58 4.94
C MET A 12 -15.07 13.05 5.14
N PRO A 13 -14.73 12.51 6.33
CA PRO A 13 -14.97 11.09 6.63
C PRO A 13 -16.45 10.75 6.37
N TYR A 14 -16.69 9.61 5.73
CA TYR A 14 -18.06 9.22 5.40
C TYR A 14 -18.85 8.88 6.68
N GLN A 15 -20.01 9.48 6.83
CA GLN A 15 -21.02 9.16 7.85
C GLN A 15 -22.38 9.10 7.17
N GLU A 16 -23.07 7.99 7.26
CA GLU A 16 -24.33 7.78 6.56
C GLU A 16 -25.40 8.83 6.92
N SER A 17 -25.45 9.23 8.19
CA SER A 17 -26.43 10.22 8.69
C SER A 17 -26.21 11.64 8.18
N THR A 18 -25.03 11.97 7.68
CA THR A 18 -24.67 13.34 7.23
C THR A 18 -24.11 13.38 5.82
N ALA A 19 -24.01 12.23 5.14
CA ALA A 19 -23.37 12.10 3.83
C ALA A 19 -23.99 12.98 2.74
N ASP A 20 -25.26 13.34 2.86
CA ASP A 20 -25.98 14.24 1.97
C ASP A 20 -25.58 15.72 2.14
N LYS A 21 -24.92 16.05 3.25
CA LYS A 21 -24.48 17.42 3.60
C LYS A 21 -22.98 17.56 3.64
N ASP A 22 -22.29 16.51 4.09
CA ASP A 22 -20.83 16.52 4.18
C ASP A 22 -20.18 16.62 2.82
N LEU A 23 -19.16 17.48 2.72
CA LEU A 23 -18.47 17.72 1.46
C LEU A 23 -17.53 16.55 1.12
N GLY A 24 -17.81 15.92 0.00
CA GLY A 24 -16.96 14.97 -0.68
C GLY A 24 -15.88 15.65 -1.53
N VAL A 25 -15.77 15.30 -2.80
CA VAL A 25 -14.78 15.85 -3.74
C VAL A 25 -15.44 16.39 -4.99
N VAL A 26 -14.67 17.08 -5.83
CA VAL A 26 -15.12 17.47 -7.16
C VAL A 26 -15.25 16.22 -8.03
N LEU A 27 -16.39 16.02 -8.65
CA LEU A 27 -16.64 14.92 -9.57
C LEU A 27 -16.34 15.39 -11.00
N ALA A 28 -15.09 15.25 -11.40
CA ALA A 28 -14.65 15.52 -12.76
C ALA A 28 -14.86 14.27 -13.62
N LEU A 29 -15.85 14.27 -14.48
CA LEU A 29 -16.19 13.17 -15.38
C LEU A 29 -15.57 13.34 -16.79
N THR A 30 -15.24 14.58 -17.11
CA THR A 30 -14.58 14.93 -18.37
C THR A 30 -13.39 15.87 -18.13
N PRO A 31 -12.41 15.94 -19.03
CA PRO A 31 -11.22 16.79 -18.85
C PRO A 31 -11.53 18.30 -18.64
N GLY A 32 -12.71 18.75 -19.04
CA GLY A 32 -13.12 20.16 -18.89
C GLY A 32 -13.78 20.51 -17.57
N ASP A 33 -14.20 19.53 -16.78
CA ASP A 33 -15.07 19.73 -15.61
C ASP A 33 -14.37 20.41 -14.42
N LEU A 34 -13.05 20.37 -14.35
CA LEU A 34 -12.28 20.86 -13.20
C LEU A 34 -12.33 22.38 -13.01
N ARG A 35 -12.61 23.16 -14.06
CA ARG A 35 -12.39 24.61 -14.02
C ARG A 35 -13.45 25.41 -13.24
N LYS A 36 -14.63 24.84 -12.97
CA LYS A 36 -15.77 25.54 -12.32
C LYS A 36 -16.63 24.65 -11.44
N SER A 37 -16.18 23.48 -11.06
CA SER A 37 -17.00 22.50 -10.35
C SER A 37 -16.92 22.70 -8.84
N ALA A 38 -18.08 22.80 -8.20
CA ALA A 38 -18.21 22.72 -6.76
C ALA A 38 -17.90 21.28 -6.28
N ARG A 39 -17.55 21.14 -5.02
CA ARG A 39 -17.46 19.82 -4.39
C ARG A 39 -18.85 19.18 -4.32
N ALA A 40 -18.93 17.93 -4.66
CA ALA A 40 -20.11 17.11 -4.43
C ALA A 40 -20.25 16.76 -2.95
N THR A 41 -21.41 16.25 -2.56
CA THR A 41 -21.57 15.68 -1.23
C THR A 41 -20.87 14.30 -1.13
N ASN A 42 -20.67 13.82 0.09
CA ASN A 42 -20.16 12.46 0.31
C ASN A 42 -21.11 11.42 -0.28
N ALA A 43 -22.42 11.57 -0.13
CA ALA A 43 -23.41 10.68 -0.74
C ALA A 43 -23.24 10.60 -2.26
N GLN A 44 -23.09 11.74 -2.94
CA GLN A 44 -22.86 11.79 -4.38
C GLN A 44 -21.50 11.18 -4.77
N THR A 45 -20.46 11.49 -4.00
CA THR A 45 -19.09 10.99 -4.26
C THR A 45 -19.02 9.48 -4.15
N TYR A 46 -19.47 8.91 -3.03
CA TYR A 46 -19.44 7.46 -2.83
C TYR A 46 -20.48 6.72 -3.70
N GLY A 47 -21.61 7.36 -4.01
CA GLY A 47 -22.57 6.86 -4.97
C GLY A 47 -21.97 6.68 -6.37
N LEU A 48 -21.22 7.65 -6.87
CA LEU A 48 -20.49 7.54 -8.14
C LEU A 48 -19.43 6.44 -8.07
N ILE A 49 -18.62 6.41 -7.01
CA ILE A 49 -17.57 5.40 -6.83
C ILE A 49 -18.16 3.98 -6.89
N LEU A 50 -19.24 3.71 -6.18
CA LEU A 50 -19.91 2.41 -6.17
C LEU A 50 -20.53 2.07 -7.52
N SER A 51 -21.18 3.05 -8.16
CA SER A 51 -21.76 2.88 -9.52
C SER A 51 -20.68 2.47 -10.52
N ASP A 52 -19.54 3.16 -10.52
CA ASP A 52 -18.42 2.85 -11.41
C ASP A 52 -17.85 1.44 -11.12
N LEU A 53 -17.74 1.05 -9.84
CA LEU A 53 -17.25 -0.27 -9.47
C LEU A 53 -18.23 -1.37 -9.87
N HIS A 54 -19.53 -1.18 -9.75
CA HIS A 54 -20.53 -2.15 -10.20
C HIS A 54 -20.49 -2.32 -11.73
N LYS A 55 -20.36 -1.21 -12.46
CA LYS A 55 -20.23 -1.25 -13.92
C LYS A 55 -18.94 -1.95 -14.36
N ALA A 56 -17.83 -1.66 -13.68
CA ALA A 56 -16.56 -2.32 -13.96
C ALA A 56 -16.62 -3.83 -13.68
N ASP A 57 -17.23 -4.25 -12.56
CA ASP A 57 -17.43 -5.67 -12.24
C ASP A 57 -18.20 -6.40 -13.35
N SER A 58 -19.28 -5.80 -13.83
CA SER A 58 -20.07 -6.36 -14.94
C SER A 58 -19.29 -6.45 -16.25
N LEU A 59 -18.46 -5.47 -16.57
CA LEU A 59 -17.67 -5.45 -17.80
C LEU A 59 -16.48 -6.42 -17.77
N LEU A 60 -15.98 -6.75 -16.59
CA LEU A 60 -14.80 -7.60 -16.39
C LEU A 60 -15.17 -9.03 -15.98
N SER A 61 -16.47 -9.34 -15.84
CA SER A 61 -16.93 -10.63 -15.28
C SER A 61 -16.48 -11.84 -16.08
N ASP A 62 -16.34 -11.70 -17.40
CA ASP A 62 -16.01 -12.79 -18.32
C ASP A 62 -14.50 -12.90 -18.59
N LEU A 63 -13.69 -12.01 -18.03
CA LEU A 63 -12.25 -12.04 -18.19
C LEU A 63 -11.60 -13.02 -17.20
N PRO A 64 -10.52 -13.70 -17.62
CA PRO A 64 -9.82 -14.62 -16.75
C PRO A 64 -9.22 -13.87 -15.55
N VAL A 65 -9.31 -14.51 -14.39
CA VAL A 65 -8.71 -14.02 -13.16
C VAL A 65 -7.40 -14.75 -12.92
N MET A 66 -6.31 -14.00 -12.81
CA MET A 66 -4.99 -14.52 -12.49
C MET A 66 -4.40 -13.77 -11.28
N GLN A 67 -3.75 -14.51 -10.41
CA GLN A 67 -3.05 -13.95 -9.27
C GLN A 67 -1.92 -13.01 -9.73
N GLY A 68 -1.81 -11.83 -9.08
CA GLY A 68 -0.74 -10.87 -9.39
C GLY A 68 -0.81 -10.26 -10.79
N ASN A 69 -1.96 -10.35 -11.46
CA ASN A 69 -2.12 -9.78 -12.79
C ASN A 69 -1.90 -8.26 -12.79
N SER A 70 -1.19 -7.76 -13.79
CA SER A 70 -1.01 -6.31 -14.02
C SER A 70 -2.27 -5.64 -14.57
N GLU A 71 -3.12 -6.39 -15.25
CA GLU A 71 -4.41 -5.91 -15.72
C GLU A 71 -5.47 -5.98 -14.62
N ILE A 72 -6.37 -5.00 -14.63
CA ILE A 72 -7.47 -4.95 -13.65
C ILE A 72 -8.45 -6.10 -13.96
N SER A 73 -8.74 -6.91 -12.93
CA SER A 73 -9.71 -8.00 -12.99
C SER A 73 -10.98 -7.69 -12.21
N ALA A 74 -12.04 -8.48 -12.40
CA ALA A 74 -13.25 -8.41 -11.58
C ALA A 74 -12.94 -8.59 -10.08
N ASP A 75 -11.94 -9.41 -9.74
CA ASP A 75 -11.53 -9.61 -8.35
C ASP A 75 -10.85 -8.36 -7.76
N ALA A 76 -10.06 -7.63 -8.54
CA ALA A 76 -9.51 -6.35 -8.11
C ALA A 76 -10.62 -5.32 -7.85
N VAL A 77 -11.66 -5.32 -8.68
CA VAL A 77 -12.85 -4.47 -8.48
C VAL A 77 -13.59 -4.85 -7.20
N LYS A 78 -13.81 -6.14 -6.94
CA LYS A 78 -14.44 -6.62 -5.71
C LYS A 78 -13.62 -6.26 -4.46
N ALA A 79 -12.31 -6.44 -4.51
CA ALA A 79 -11.41 -6.07 -3.41
C ALA A 79 -11.49 -4.56 -3.11
N LEU A 80 -11.51 -3.72 -4.16
CA LEU A 80 -11.67 -2.29 -4.00
C LEU A 80 -13.05 -1.93 -3.44
N ARG A 81 -14.12 -2.59 -3.90
CA ARG A 81 -15.49 -2.37 -3.42
C ARG A 81 -15.65 -2.77 -1.95
N ALA A 82 -15.05 -3.89 -1.52
CA ALA A 82 -14.96 -4.26 -0.11
C ALA A 82 -14.32 -3.16 0.73
N ARG A 83 -13.21 -2.57 0.25
CA ARG A 83 -12.54 -1.45 0.91
C ARG A 83 -13.41 -0.19 0.96
N VAL A 84 -14.10 0.14 -0.13
CA VAL A 84 -15.03 1.30 -0.17
C VAL A 84 -16.13 1.12 0.89
N TYR A 85 -16.77 -0.05 0.96
CA TYR A 85 -17.79 -0.33 1.97
C TYR A 85 -17.24 -0.27 3.40
N LEU A 86 -16.00 -0.72 3.62
CA LEU A 86 -15.34 -0.61 4.92
C LEU A 86 -15.20 0.85 5.35
N TYR A 87 -14.75 1.73 4.46
CA TYR A 87 -14.62 3.17 4.74
C TYR A 87 -15.97 3.88 4.88
N MET A 88 -17.03 3.33 4.30
CA MET A 88 -18.40 3.80 4.52
C MET A 88 -19.01 3.30 5.85
N GLY A 89 -18.30 2.44 6.60
CA GLY A 89 -18.85 1.80 7.80
C GLY A 89 -19.86 0.68 7.51
N ASN A 90 -20.06 0.31 6.25
CA ASN A 90 -20.95 -0.79 5.88
C ASN A 90 -20.25 -2.15 5.98
N MET A 91 -20.08 -2.62 7.22
CA MET A 91 -19.33 -3.84 7.54
C MET A 91 -19.93 -5.09 6.90
N ALA A 92 -21.26 -5.16 6.76
CA ALA A 92 -21.93 -6.30 6.17
C ALA A 92 -21.54 -6.45 4.69
N LYS A 93 -21.67 -5.40 3.90
CA LYS A 93 -21.28 -5.43 2.48
C LYS A 93 -19.78 -5.58 2.29
N ALA A 94 -18.96 -4.95 3.14
CA ALA A 94 -17.52 -5.15 3.09
C ALA A 94 -17.14 -6.61 3.31
N TYR A 95 -17.78 -7.27 4.27
CA TYR A 95 -17.60 -8.70 4.55
C TYR A 95 -18.05 -9.58 3.38
N GLU A 96 -19.23 -9.33 2.81
CA GLU A 96 -19.75 -10.10 1.67
C GLU A 96 -18.80 -10.09 0.47
N GLU A 97 -18.30 -8.91 0.08
CA GLU A 97 -17.36 -8.77 -1.02
C GLU A 97 -16.01 -9.45 -0.73
N ALA A 98 -15.47 -9.27 0.46
CA ALA A 98 -14.21 -9.89 0.86
C ALA A 98 -14.35 -11.41 0.96
N LYS A 99 -15.47 -11.89 1.51
CA LYS A 99 -15.75 -13.33 1.65
C LYS A 99 -15.79 -14.05 0.30
N GLN A 100 -16.37 -13.44 -0.73
CA GLN A 100 -16.38 -14.04 -2.08
C GLN A 100 -14.97 -14.30 -2.60
N LEU A 101 -14.02 -13.41 -2.36
CA LEU A 101 -12.63 -13.58 -2.77
C LEU A 101 -11.92 -14.65 -1.95
N ILE A 102 -12.17 -14.68 -0.64
CA ILE A 102 -11.58 -15.68 0.28
C ILE A 102 -12.09 -17.08 -0.04
N ASP A 103 -13.42 -17.25 -0.20
CA ASP A 103 -14.04 -18.54 -0.48
C ASP A 103 -13.61 -19.14 -1.82
N ARG A 104 -13.24 -18.29 -2.78
CA ARG A 104 -12.72 -18.74 -4.08
C ARG A 104 -11.35 -19.42 -3.96
N GLY A 105 -10.55 -19.05 -2.97
CA GLY A 105 -9.24 -19.62 -2.71
C GLY A 105 -8.15 -19.28 -3.73
N THR A 106 -8.39 -18.35 -4.65
CA THR A 106 -7.41 -17.90 -5.66
C THR A 106 -6.23 -17.18 -5.01
N TYR A 107 -6.47 -16.50 -3.88
CA TYR A 107 -5.49 -15.68 -3.17
C TYR A 107 -5.27 -16.22 -1.75
N PRO A 108 -4.58 -17.36 -1.61
CA PRO A 108 -4.36 -17.95 -0.29
C PRO A 108 -3.50 -17.04 0.57
N LEU A 109 -3.96 -16.81 1.81
CA LEU A 109 -3.20 -16.05 2.79
C LEU A 109 -1.87 -16.74 3.07
N ILE A 110 -0.82 -15.96 3.18
CA ILE A 110 0.46 -16.40 3.73
C ILE A 110 0.17 -16.77 5.19
N LYS A 111 0.17 -18.06 5.49
CA LYS A 111 -0.10 -18.54 6.84
C LYS A 111 0.94 -18.00 7.81
N PRO A 112 0.58 -17.85 9.09
CA PRO A 112 1.57 -17.58 10.12
C PRO A 112 2.73 -18.55 9.93
N TYR A 113 3.88 -18.03 9.66
CA TYR A 113 5.04 -18.79 9.27
C TYR A 113 6.18 -18.46 10.21
N GLN A 114 7.11 -19.38 10.29
CA GLN A 114 8.39 -19.05 10.87
C GLN A 114 9.18 -18.23 9.85
N ALA A 115 9.63 -17.06 10.25
CA ALA A 115 10.47 -16.24 9.40
C ALA A 115 11.70 -17.04 8.91
N LYS A 116 11.97 -16.97 7.63
CA LYS A 116 13.19 -17.56 7.06
C LYS A 116 14.33 -16.55 7.21
N LEU A 117 15.28 -16.91 8.06
CA LEU A 117 16.43 -16.05 8.36
C LEU A 117 17.68 -16.57 7.67
N ASN A 118 18.50 -15.63 7.18
CA ASN A 118 19.81 -15.92 6.64
C ASN A 118 20.87 -16.13 7.76
N SER A 119 22.12 -16.37 7.39
CA SER A 119 23.24 -16.59 8.33
C SER A 119 23.52 -15.37 9.23
N GLU A 120 23.06 -14.18 8.88
CA GLU A 120 23.19 -12.96 9.69
C GLU A 120 21.99 -12.71 10.60
N ASN A 121 21.10 -13.69 10.72
CA ASN A 121 19.86 -13.58 11.49
C ASN A 121 18.90 -12.47 11.00
N LYS A 122 18.95 -12.18 9.70
CA LYS A 122 18.04 -11.27 9.00
C LYS A 122 17.08 -12.06 8.12
N ILE A 123 15.89 -11.48 7.84
CA ILE A 123 14.95 -12.09 6.89
C ILE A 123 15.67 -12.36 5.56
N ASP A 124 15.57 -13.59 5.09
CA ASP A 124 16.04 -13.95 3.75
C ASP A 124 14.93 -13.67 2.74
N PRO A 125 15.05 -12.60 1.93
CA PRO A 125 13.99 -12.23 0.99
C PRO A 125 13.80 -13.26 -0.13
N ARG A 126 14.73 -14.22 -0.30
CA ARG A 126 14.62 -15.25 -1.34
C ARG A 126 13.80 -16.46 -0.88
N GLU A 127 13.79 -16.73 0.43
CA GLU A 127 13.11 -17.89 0.98
C GLU A 127 11.87 -17.53 1.78
N ASP A 128 11.79 -16.31 2.27
CA ASP A 128 10.69 -15.85 3.10
C ASP A 128 9.51 -15.38 2.25
N ALA A 129 8.35 -16.06 2.38
CA ALA A 129 7.17 -15.79 1.55
C ALA A 129 6.61 -14.38 1.72
N PHE A 130 6.68 -13.80 2.93
CA PHE A 130 6.22 -12.45 3.17
C PHE A 130 7.17 -11.42 2.55
N ALA A 131 8.47 -11.63 2.68
CA ALA A 131 9.48 -10.80 2.04
C ALA A 131 9.43 -10.90 0.51
N GLN A 132 9.17 -12.07 -0.04
CA GLN A 132 8.93 -12.28 -1.47
C GLN A 132 7.82 -11.38 -1.99
N MET A 133 6.71 -11.29 -1.27
CA MET A 133 5.58 -10.45 -1.65
C MET A 133 5.94 -8.96 -1.70
N TRP A 134 6.78 -8.49 -0.76
CA TRP A 134 7.10 -7.06 -0.63
C TRP A 134 8.34 -6.61 -1.40
N PHE A 135 9.29 -7.52 -1.65
CA PHE A 135 10.55 -7.17 -2.31
C PHE A 135 10.61 -7.59 -3.77
N TYR A 136 9.95 -8.70 -4.11
CA TYR A 136 10.00 -9.26 -5.46
C TYR A 136 8.64 -9.27 -6.15
N ASP A 137 7.65 -8.64 -5.55
CA ASP A 137 6.30 -8.60 -6.10
C ASP A 137 5.72 -9.99 -6.42
N ASN A 138 6.12 -10.98 -5.64
CA ASN A 138 5.75 -12.38 -5.80
C ASN A 138 5.05 -12.90 -4.55
N GLY A 139 3.76 -12.64 -4.43
CA GLY A 139 2.98 -13.04 -3.27
C GLY A 139 1.66 -13.70 -3.62
N SER A 140 1.30 -14.75 -2.84
CA SER A 140 0.04 -15.46 -3.00
C SER A 140 -1.19 -14.61 -2.70
N GLU A 141 -1.05 -13.54 -1.94
CA GLU A 141 -2.14 -12.63 -1.57
C GLU A 141 -2.37 -11.50 -2.58
N GLN A 142 -1.55 -11.39 -3.62
CA GLN A 142 -1.64 -10.31 -4.60
C GLN A 142 -2.80 -10.52 -5.56
N ILE A 143 -3.78 -9.62 -5.48
CA ILE A 143 -4.97 -9.64 -6.34
C ILE A 143 -4.69 -8.88 -7.63
N TRP A 144 -4.04 -7.73 -7.53
CA TRP A 144 -3.68 -6.86 -8.65
C TRP A 144 -2.38 -6.14 -8.35
N GLN A 145 -1.53 -6.09 -9.35
CA GLN A 145 -0.23 -5.46 -9.26
C GLN A 145 -0.01 -4.63 -10.52
N PRO A 146 -0.11 -3.30 -10.45
CA PRO A 146 0.15 -2.46 -11.60
C PRO A 146 1.60 -2.66 -12.06
N PHE A 147 1.77 -2.91 -13.35
CA PHE A 147 3.09 -2.94 -13.95
C PHE A 147 3.66 -1.53 -13.99
N VAL A 148 4.88 -1.37 -13.52
CA VAL A 148 5.64 -0.13 -13.59
C VAL A 148 6.91 -0.38 -14.40
N ASP A 149 7.04 0.30 -15.52
CA ASP A 149 8.23 0.19 -16.36
C ASP A 149 9.40 0.93 -15.69
N LYS A 150 10.44 0.17 -15.37
CA LYS A 150 11.63 0.69 -14.71
C LYS A 150 12.34 1.78 -15.51
N GLU A 151 12.31 1.71 -16.83
CA GLU A 151 13.03 2.64 -17.70
C GLU A 151 12.27 3.95 -17.91
N ASN A 152 10.94 3.90 -17.92
CA ASN A 152 10.11 5.04 -18.32
C ASN A 152 9.30 5.68 -17.19
N GLU A 153 9.06 4.98 -16.07
CA GLU A 153 8.11 5.40 -15.04
C GLU A 153 8.70 5.60 -13.65
N ILE A 154 9.93 5.18 -13.41
CA ILE A 154 10.56 5.19 -12.09
C ILE A 154 10.69 6.57 -11.47
N ALA A 155 10.92 7.58 -12.26
CA ALA A 155 11.14 8.94 -11.75
C ALA A 155 9.94 9.47 -10.93
N THR A 156 8.73 8.95 -11.21
CA THR A 156 7.50 9.34 -10.52
C THR A 156 7.18 8.49 -9.30
N THR A 157 7.59 7.22 -9.28
CA THR A 157 7.29 6.31 -8.17
C THR A 157 8.22 6.45 -6.98
N THR A 158 9.49 6.73 -7.22
CA THR A 158 10.46 7.01 -6.15
C THR A 158 10.12 8.28 -5.37
N GLY A 159 9.55 9.30 -6.02
CA GLY A 159 9.10 10.52 -5.37
C GLY A 159 7.89 10.33 -4.45
N LEU A 160 6.97 9.41 -4.79
CA LEU A 160 5.72 9.22 -4.05
C LEU A 160 5.86 8.36 -2.80
N TYR A 161 6.78 7.41 -2.77
CA TYR A 161 6.89 6.43 -1.68
C TYR A 161 8.26 6.45 -0.98
N GLY A 162 9.26 7.03 -1.58
CA GLY A 162 10.62 6.97 -1.07
C GLY A 162 11.11 8.22 -0.38
N ALA A 163 10.79 9.40 -0.89
CA ALA A 163 11.38 10.64 -0.39
C ALA A 163 10.69 11.20 0.86
N ASP A 164 9.37 11.04 0.95
CA ASP A 164 8.58 11.78 1.94
C ASP A 164 8.02 10.96 3.09
N LEU A 165 8.19 9.64 3.10
CA LEU A 165 7.45 8.76 3.98
C LEU A 165 8.32 7.87 4.87
N SER A 166 9.32 8.35 5.52
CA SER A 166 10.04 7.55 6.54
C SER A 166 10.50 6.15 6.08
N THR A 167 10.44 5.87 4.79
CA THR A 167 10.91 4.63 4.21
C THR A 167 12.38 4.76 3.86
N ALA A 168 13.18 3.81 4.29
CA ALA A 168 14.48 3.61 3.68
C ALA A 168 14.22 3.15 2.25
N THR A 169 14.29 4.05 1.28
CA THR A 169 14.42 3.63 -0.09
C THR A 169 15.74 2.96 -0.24
N TYR A 170 15.67 1.71 -0.64
CA TYR A 170 16.76 0.85 -1.04
C TYR A 170 18.15 1.24 -0.51
N TRP A 171 18.56 0.60 0.53
CA TRP A 171 19.96 0.53 0.94
C TRP A 171 20.50 -0.83 0.54
N ASP A 172 21.33 -0.87 -0.49
CA ASP A 172 21.94 -2.10 -0.99
C ASP A 172 23.08 -2.62 -0.10
N GLY A 173 23.30 -2.00 1.04
CA GLY A 173 24.41 -2.32 1.95
C GLY A 173 25.80 -1.98 1.42
N LYS A 174 25.90 -1.42 0.20
CA LYS A 174 27.18 -1.13 -0.48
C LYS A 174 27.48 0.35 -0.63
N HIS A 175 26.52 1.21 -0.33
CA HIS A 175 26.74 2.64 -0.47
C HIS A 175 27.40 3.19 0.78
N ASP A 176 28.62 3.63 0.63
CA ASP A 176 29.36 4.36 1.65
C ASP A 176 28.56 5.58 2.11
N ALA A 177 28.40 5.72 3.42
CA ALA A 177 27.74 6.83 4.06
C ALA A 177 28.38 8.23 3.76
N GLY A 178 29.40 8.26 2.92
CA GLY A 178 30.12 9.45 2.50
C GLY A 178 29.81 9.97 1.10
N LYS A 179 29.01 9.29 0.30
CA LYS A 179 28.64 9.79 -1.03
C LYS A 179 27.32 10.54 -0.96
N THR A 180 27.43 11.83 -0.89
CA THR A 180 26.37 12.81 -1.05
C THR A 180 25.70 12.63 -2.42
N GLY A 181 24.43 12.27 -2.44
CA GLY A 181 23.67 12.39 -3.68
C GLY A 181 22.29 11.74 -3.68
N ASP A 182 22.15 10.49 -3.26
CA ASP A 182 20.96 9.75 -3.62
C ASP A 182 20.26 9.02 -2.44
N TYR A 183 20.40 9.53 -1.23
CA TYR A 183 19.71 8.96 -0.08
C TYR A 183 18.47 9.78 0.25
N ASN A 184 17.33 9.20 0.02
CA ASN A 184 16.11 9.64 0.67
C ASN A 184 16.26 9.35 2.18
N LYS A 185 16.66 10.37 2.92
CA LYS A 185 16.73 10.29 4.37
C LYS A 185 15.30 10.15 4.90
N PRO A 186 14.99 9.15 5.73
CA PRO A 186 13.67 9.04 6.31
C PRO A 186 13.37 10.30 7.12
N ALA A 187 12.26 10.97 6.80
CA ALA A 187 11.83 12.15 7.55
C ALA A 187 11.35 11.78 8.97
N TYR A 188 10.83 10.57 9.11
CA TYR A 188 10.34 10.04 10.38
C TYR A 188 10.83 8.61 10.56
N VAL A 189 11.23 8.27 11.76
CA VAL A 189 11.63 6.91 12.14
C VAL A 189 10.89 6.51 13.42
N PRO A 190 10.42 5.26 13.52
CA PRO A 190 9.79 4.79 14.75
C PRO A 190 10.82 4.74 15.87
N THR A 191 10.40 5.09 17.09
CA THR A 191 11.24 4.89 18.26
C THR A 191 11.32 3.41 18.62
N ARG A 192 12.38 3.00 19.31
CA ARG A 192 12.51 1.63 19.83
C ARG A 192 11.32 1.24 20.71
N GLU A 193 10.81 2.18 21.50
CA GLU A 193 9.66 1.96 22.35
C GLU A 193 8.39 1.62 21.53
N VAL A 194 8.15 2.36 20.47
CA VAL A 194 7.01 2.08 19.55
C VAL A 194 7.16 0.69 18.93
N ILE A 195 8.35 0.32 18.45
CA ILE A 195 8.58 -1.02 17.88
C ILE A 195 8.33 -2.10 18.93
N ASN A 196 8.89 -1.97 20.13
CA ASN A 196 8.72 -2.96 21.18
C ASN A 196 7.27 -3.09 21.64
N ASN A 197 6.51 -1.98 21.68
CA ASN A 197 5.11 -2.00 22.08
C ASN A 197 4.19 -2.60 21.02
N LEU A 198 4.46 -2.32 19.73
CA LEU A 198 3.66 -2.85 18.62
C LEU A 198 3.93 -4.33 18.35
N PHE A 199 5.16 -4.80 18.58
CA PHE A 199 5.63 -6.13 18.25
C PHE A 199 6.19 -6.83 19.49
N SER A 200 5.41 -6.83 20.57
CA SER A 200 5.82 -7.39 21.86
C SER A 200 5.82 -8.91 21.92
N SER A 201 5.31 -9.59 20.90
CA SER A 201 5.26 -11.04 20.81
C SER A 201 6.41 -11.57 19.96
N ASP A 202 7.15 -12.55 20.47
CA ASP A 202 8.20 -13.26 19.74
C ASP A 202 7.67 -13.98 18.47
N ASN A 203 6.35 -14.15 18.38
CA ASN A 203 5.68 -14.75 17.22
C ASN A 203 5.24 -13.70 16.17
N ASP A 204 5.43 -12.43 16.43
CA ASP A 204 5.08 -11.39 15.48
C ASP A 204 6.28 -11.03 14.58
N HIS A 205 6.40 -11.75 13.49
CA HIS A 205 7.50 -11.57 12.54
C HIS A 205 7.42 -10.28 11.70
N ARG A 206 6.36 -9.48 11.83
CA ARG A 206 6.23 -8.22 11.10
C ARG A 206 7.34 -7.23 11.44
N ALA A 207 7.81 -7.25 12.68
CA ALA A 207 8.94 -6.40 13.07
C ALA A 207 10.18 -6.68 12.22
N LEU A 208 10.50 -7.96 11.99
CA LEU A 208 11.66 -8.37 11.20
C LEU A 208 11.49 -8.10 9.70
N ALA A 209 10.25 -8.22 9.20
CA ALA A 209 9.96 -8.07 7.78
C ALA A 209 9.72 -6.60 7.36
N LEU A 210 9.17 -5.79 8.26
CA LEU A 210 8.77 -4.42 7.94
C LEU A 210 9.76 -3.35 8.39
N PHE A 211 10.69 -3.70 9.29
CA PHE A 211 11.66 -2.76 9.84
C PHE A 211 13.07 -3.32 9.75
N GLU A 212 14.01 -2.45 9.49
CA GLU A 212 15.42 -2.75 9.53
C GLU A 212 16.11 -1.87 10.55
N PHE A 213 17.00 -2.47 11.35
CA PHE A 213 17.83 -1.76 12.29
C PHE A 213 19.13 -1.36 11.59
N VAL A 214 19.32 -0.08 11.37
CA VAL A 214 20.45 0.45 10.64
C VAL A 214 21.31 1.35 11.49
N HIS A 215 22.61 1.33 11.21
CA HIS A 215 23.54 2.32 11.70
C HIS A 215 23.63 3.43 10.65
N THR A 216 23.30 4.65 11.01
CA THR A 216 23.38 5.79 10.11
C THR A 216 23.96 7.00 10.83
N THR A 217 24.58 7.89 10.09
CA THR A 217 24.91 9.23 10.54
C THR A 217 23.69 10.13 10.37
N VAL A 218 23.20 10.66 11.47
CA VAL A 218 22.09 11.62 11.49
C VAL A 218 22.67 13.02 11.39
N ASN A 219 22.35 13.72 10.31
CA ASN A 219 22.81 15.06 9.99
C ASN A 219 24.33 15.19 9.75
N ASP A 220 24.75 16.33 9.23
CA ASP A 220 26.14 16.69 8.97
C ASP A 220 27.04 16.73 10.23
N MET A 221 26.53 16.29 11.36
CA MET A 221 27.20 16.31 12.67
C MET A 221 27.92 15.02 13.05
N ASN A 222 28.10 14.07 12.13
CA ASN A 222 28.79 12.78 12.42
C ASN A 222 28.28 12.01 13.64
N VAL A 223 27.03 12.17 14.01
CA VAL A 223 26.43 11.41 15.11
C VAL A 223 25.97 10.06 14.55
N SER A 224 26.69 9.01 14.90
CA SER A 224 26.27 7.65 14.62
C SER A 224 25.03 7.32 15.46
N SER A 225 23.94 7.01 14.80
CA SER A 225 22.70 6.58 15.46
C SER A 225 22.26 5.22 14.96
N GLN A 226 21.73 4.44 15.88
CA GLN A 226 21.07 3.17 15.57
C GLN A 226 19.57 3.43 15.46
N LEU A 227 19.02 3.28 14.27
CA LEU A 227 17.64 3.61 13.97
C LEU A 227 16.91 2.39 13.39
N TYR A 228 15.61 2.27 13.73
CA TYR A 228 14.70 1.43 12.97
C TYR A 228 14.19 2.22 11.77
N VAL A 229 14.33 1.67 10.60
CA VAL A 229 13.77 2.23 9.37
C VAL A 229 12.70 1.29 8.81
N ILE A 230 11.69 1.86 8.16
CA ILE A 230 10.64 1.07 7.52
C ILE A 230 11.24 0.42 6.27
N ALA A 231 11.29 -0.91 6.26
CA ALA A 231 11.87 -1.69 5.17
C ALA A 231 10.82 -2.22 4.18
N LYS A 232 9.53 -2.01 4.46
CA LYS A 232 8.40 -2.55 3.69
C LYS A 232 8.45 -2.19 2.19
N PHE A 233 8.98 -1.04 1.83
CA PHE A 233 8.98 -0.52 0.47
C PHE A 233 10.40 -0.43 -0.11
N LYS A 234 11.23 -1.41 0.15
CA LYS A 234 12.61 -1.44 -0.36
C LYS A 234 12.70 -1.47 -1.89
N GLY A 235 11.64 -1.85 -2.55
CA GLY A 235 11.63 -2.07 -3.99
C GLY A 235 12.31 -3.36 -4.42
N ASN A 236 12.10 -3.74 -5.66
CA ASN A 236 12.73 -4.91 -6.25
C ASN A 236 14.19 -4.58 -6.60
N PRO A 237 15.18 -5.33 -6.08
CA PRO A 237 16.60 -5.10 -6.36
C PRO A 237 17.04 -5.58 -7.76
N ASN A 238 16.16 -6.25 -8.53
CA ASN A 238 16.46 -6.78 -9.86
C ASN A 238 16.13 -5.81 -10.98
#